data_200c5293cfb7a317fc795ff603f99c60
#
_entry.id   200c5293cfb7a317fc795ff603f99c60
#
_cell.length_a   1.000
_cell.length_b   1.000
_cell.length_c   1.000
_cell.angle_alpha   90.00
_cell.angle_beta   90.00
_cell.angle_gamma   90.00
#
_symmetry.space_group_name_H-M   'P 1'
#
loop_
_entity.id
_entity.type
_entity.pdbx_description
1 polymer ?
#
loop_
_entity_poly.entity_id
_entity_poly.type
_entity_poly.pdbx_seq_one_letter_code
_entity_poly.pdbx_strand_id
1 'polypeptide(L)'
;ELVRYVMAVDPELKRNTYGKGKYLLRHAFEKDKILPEEILWREKAAFSDAVGHSMVDDLKEYAEQKYTDEAFEERRKRFLHATPFTKESLLYREIFEACYPGQSEMVTDFWMPNPDWEGCRVSDPSARVLSNYGDSGK
;
A
#
# COMPACT_ATOMS: atom_id res chain seq x y z
N GLU A 1 -30.43 -8.37 12.17
CA GLU A 1 -31.52 -7.75 11.36
C GLU A 1 -30.95 -7.07 10.11
N LEU A 2 -29.98 -6.15 10.20
CA LEU A 2 -29.40 -5.43 9.05
C LEU A 2 -28.94 -6.36 7.92
N VAL A 3 -28.21 -7.42 8.24
CA VAL A 3 -27.72 -8.38 7.23
C VAL A 3 -28.88 -9.03 6.49
N ARG A 4 -29.92 -9.47 7.20
CA ARG A 4 -31.12 -10.05 6.58
C ARG A 4 -31.80 -9.06 5.64
N TYR A 5 -31.95 -7.82 6.09
CA TYR A 5 -32.55 -6.76 5.28
C TYR A 5 -31.75 -6.53 4.00
N VAL A 6 -30.43 -6.34 4.11
CA VAL A 6 -29.56 -6.12 2.95
C VAL A 6 -29.56 -7.31 2.00
N MET A 7 -29.60 -8.54 2.54
CA MET A 7 -29.66 -9.75 1.69
C MET A 7 -30.99 -9.88 0.95
N ALA A 8 -32.09 -9.35 1.50
CA ALA A 8 -33.40 -9.36 0.87
C ALA A 8 -33.56 -8.28 -0.23
N VAL A 9 -32.66 -7.29 -0.28
CA VAL A 9 -32.67 -6.28 -1.37
C VAL A 9 -32.31 -6.95 -2.69
N ASP A 10 -33.01 -6.58 -3.77
CA ASP A 10 -32.76 -7.08 -5.10
C ASP A 10 -31.26 -6.94 -5.46
N PRO A 11 -30.61 -8.02 -5.93
CA PRO A 11 -29.21 -7.98 -6.35
C PRO A 11 -28.91 -6.89 -7.37
N GLU A 12 -29.79 -6.59 -8.28
CA GLU A 12 -29.59 -5.53 -9.30
C GLU A 12 -29.44 -4.14 -8.66
N LEU A 13 -30.16 -3.86 -7.58
CA LEU A 13 -30.03 -2.59 -6.83
C LEU A 13 -28.71 -2.49 -6.07
N LYS A 14 -28.06 -3.61 -5.80
CA LYS A 14 -26.77 -3.66 -5.11
C LYS A 14 -25.57 -3.56 -6.05
N ARG A 15 -25.78 -3.67 -7.35
CA ARG A 15 -24.72 -3.53 -8.34
C ARG A 15 -24.20 -2.10 -8.39
N ASN A 16 -22.89 -1.96 -8.57
CA ASN A 16 -22.27 -0.65 -8.75
C ASN A 16 -22.47 -0.12 -10.17
N THR A 17 -23.66 0.38 -10.46
CA THR A 17 -24.02 0.99 -11.76
C THR A 17 -23.86 2.52 -11.76
N TYR A 18 -23.50 3.11 -10.63
CA TYR A 18 -23.48 4.56 -10.42
C TYR A 18 -22.07 5.17 -10.45
N GLY A 19 -21.05 4.37 -10.74
CA GLY A 19 -19.65 4.83 -10.74
C GLY A 19 -19.09 5.23 -9.37
N LYS A 20 -19.80 4.91 -8.28
CA LYS A 20 -19.40 5.21 -6.91
C LYS A 20 -19.44 3.95 -6.05
N GLY A 21 -18.34 3.59 -5.44
CA GLY A 21 -18.29 2.49 -4.50
C GLY A 21 -19.23 2.68 -3.31
N LYS A 22 -19.93 1.61 -2.91
CA LYS A 22 -20.89 1.61 -1.79
C LYS A 22 -22.06 2.61 -1.97
N TYR A 23 -22.45 2.88 -3.19
CA TYR A 23 -23.47 3.90 -3.51
C TYR A 23 -24.75 3.73 -2.70
N LEU A 24 -25.35 2.54 -2.68
CA LEU A 24 -26.60 2.29 -1.96
C LEU A 24 -26.51 2.67 -0.48
N LEU A 25 -25.41 2.31 0.17
CA LEU A 25 -25.18 2.65 1.58
C LEU A 25 -25.03 4.16 1.77
N ARG A 26 -24.25 4.82 0.93
CA ARG A 26 -24.02 6.27 0.99
C ARG A 26 -25.31 7.03 0.76
N HIS A 27 -26.06 6.66 -0.27
CA HIS A 27 -27.34 7.27 -0.61
C HIS A 27 -28.38 7.12 0.52
N ALA A 28 -28.37 6.02 1.25
CA ALA A 28 -29.24 5.82 2.41
C ALA A 28 -29.04 6.88 3.52
N PHE A 29 -27.84 7.43 3.66
CA PHE A 29 -27.53 8.47 4.67
C PHE A 29 -27.54 9.90 4.12
N GLU A 30 -27.71 10.08 2.80
CA GLU A 30 -27.67 11.40 2.16
C GLU A 30 -28.81 12.30 2.60
N LYS A 31 -30.03 11.75 2.66
CA LYS A 31 -31.24 12.51 2.99
C LYS A 31 -31.22 13.10 4.40
N ASP A 32 -30.70 12.33 5.34
CA ASP A 32 -30.72 12.72 6.75
C ASP A 32 -29.57 13.65 7.15
N LYS A 33 -28.63 13.90 6.22
CA LYS A 33 -27.45 14.77 6.40
C LYS A 33 -26.66 14.49 7.68
N ILE A 34 -26.59 13.22 8.08
CA ILE A 34 -25.90 12.77 9.30
C ILE A 34 -24.38 12.93 9.15
N LEU A 35 -23.87 12.78 7.93
CA LEU A 35 -22.46 12.94 7.62
C LEU A 35 -22.24 14.16 6.69
N PRO A 36 -21.14 14.90 6.88
CA PRO A 36 -20.73 15.91 5.91
C PRO A 36 -20.58 15.31 4.51
N GLU A 37 -20.89 16.08 3.48
CA GLU A 37 -20.91 15.62 2.09
C GLU A 37 -19.54 15.12 1.64
N GLU A 38 -18.46 15.82 2.03
CA GLU A 38 -17.08 15.43 1.77
C GLU A 38 -16.67 14.08 2.38
N ILE A 39 -17.31 13.67 3.46
CA ILE A 39 -17.11 12.35 4.09
C ILE A 39 -18.00 11.31 3.43
N LEU A 40 -19.27 11.65 3.22
CA LEU A 40 -20.25 10.72 2.63
C LEU A 40 -19.85 10.28 1.23
N TRP A 41 -19.38 11.22 0.42
CA TRP A 41 -19.03 10.99 -0.99
C TRP A 41 -17.53 10.92 -1.26
N ARG A 42 -16.70 10.82 -0.21
CA ARG A 42 -15.25 10.65 -0.36
C ARG A 42 -14.93 9.47 -1.29
N GLU A 43 -13.95 9.67 -2.18
CA GLU A 43 -13.45 8.57 -2.99
C GLU A 43 -12.93 7.43 -2.11
N LYS A 44 -13.11 6.20 -2.58
CA LYS A 44 -12.57 5.04 -1.86
C LYS A 44 -11.05 5.13 -1.90
N ALA A 45 -10.44 5.06 -0.73
CA ALA A 45 -9.02 4.84 -0.58
C ALA A 45 -8.79 3.52 0.15
N ALA A 46 -7.81 2.73 -0.26
CA ALA A 46 -7.34 1.61 0.51
C ALA A 46 -6.70 2.13 1.81
N PHE A 47 -6.61 1.31 2.83
CA PHE A 47 -5.96 1.70 4.07
C PHE A 47 -4.50 2.13 3.84
N SER A 48 -3.79 1.41 2.98
CA SER A 48 -2.44 1.75 2.52
C SER A 48 -2.36 3.13 1.85
N ASP A 49 -3.37 3.51 1.06
CA ASP A 49 -3.40 4.82 0.39
C ASP A 49 -3.66 5.97 1.37
N ALA A 50 -4.45 5.69 2.41
CA ALA A 50 -4.85 6.70 3.38
C ALA A 50 -3.78 6.97 4.44
N VAL A 51 -2.94 5.99 4.76
CA VAL A 51 -1.98 6.03 5.88
C VAL A 51 -0.53 5.92 5.41
N GLY A 52 -0.28 5.28 4.27
CA GLY A 52 1.03 4.76 3.90
C GLY A 52 1.95 5.69 3.12
N HIS A 53 1.42 6.67 2.38
CA HIS A 53 2.26 7.45 1.47
C HIS A 53 3.28 8.30 2.21
N SER A 54 2.87 9.05 3.22
CA SER A 54 3.78 9.90 3.99
C SER A 54 4.82 9.09 4.74
N MET A 55 4.42 8.02 5.43
CA MET A 55 5.36 7.17 6.18
C MET A 55 6.41 6.53 5.28
N VAL A 56 6.02 6.10 4.09
CA VAL A 56 6.95 5.45 3.14
C VAL A 56 7.94 6.49 2.60
N ASP A 57 7.47 7.70 2.28
CA ASP A 57 8.34 8.77 1.83
C ASP A 57 9.29 9.23 2.94
N ASP A 58 8.80 9.36 4.18
CA ASP A 58 9.60 9.67 5.36
C ASP A 58 10.70 8.62 5.61
N LEU A 59 10.39 7.33 5.48
CA LEU A 59 11.37 6.25 5.64
C LEU A 59 12.43 6.25 4.54
N LYS A 60 12.04 6.55 3.30
CA LYS A 60 12.98 6.71 2.20
C LYS A 60 13.92 7.88 2.44
N GLU A 61 13.37 9.04 2.78
CA GLU A 61 14.17 10.22 3.09
C GLU A 61 15.11 9.95 4.27
N TYR A 62 14.62 9.31 5.31
CA TYR A 62 15.46 8.91 6.45
C TYR A 62 16.62 7.99 6.02
N ALA A 63 16.37 7.01 5.16
CA ALA A 63 17.42 6.13 4.65
C ALA A 63 18.44 6.88 3.79
N GLU A 64 17.98 7.83 2.95
CA GLU A 64 18.88 8.67 2.15
C GLU A 64 19.77 9.56 3.02
N GLN A 65 19.24 10.10 4.11
CA GLN A 65 20.02 10.90 5.06
C GLN A 65 20.98 10.06 5.90
N LYS A 66 20.61 8.81 6.20
CA LYS A 66 21.39 7.90 7.07
C LYS A 66 22.62 7.32 6.38
N TYR A 67 22.53 7.06 5.08
CA TYR A 67 23.61 6.43 4.33
C TYR A 67 24.12 7.32 3.20
N THR A 68 25.44 7.59 3.20
CA THR A 68 26.07 8.09 1.96
C THR A 68 26.12 6.96 0.92
N ASP A 69 26.37 7.31 -0.35
CA ASP A 69 26.46 6.30 -1.42
C ASP A 69 27.60 5.30 -1.16
N GLU A 70 28.73 5.81 -0.67
CA GLU A 70 29.89 4.97 -0.31
C GLU A 70 29.55 4.02 0.85
N ALA A 71 28.90 4.53 1.90
CA ALA A 71 28.50 3.73 3.04
C ALA A 71 27.47 2.66 2.65
N PHE A 72 26.55 3.00 1.75
CA PHE A 72 25.58 2.06 1.20
C PHE A 72 26.30 0.93 0.45
N GLU A 73 27.18 1.26 -0.52
CA GLU A 73 27.90 0.28 -1.32
C GLU A 73 28.83 -0.62 -0.49
N GLU A 74 29.41 -0.10 0.59
CA GLU A 74 30.22 -0.91 1.51
C GLU A 74 29.35 -1.87 2.34
N ARG A 75 28.28 -1.34 2.95
CA ARG A 75 27.49 -2.10 3.91
C ARG A 75 26.63 -3.18 3.26
N ARG A 76 26.06 -2.92 2.08
CA ARG A 76 25.23 -3.91 1.36
C ARG A 76 26.00 -5.20 1.03
N LYS A 77 27.31 -5.11 0.79
CA LYS A 77 28.18 -6.25 0.48
C LYS A 77 28.28 -7.27 1.61
N ARG A 78 27.90 -6.92 2.83
CA ARG A 78 27.86 -7.84 3.98
C ARG A 78 26.73 -8.86 3.87
N PHE A 79 25.72 -8.56 3.08
CA PHE A 79 24.51 -9.37 2.91
C PHE A 79 24.58 -10.09 1.56
N LEU A 80 25.10 -11.32 1.56
CA LEU A 80 25.26 -12.11 0.33
C LEU A 80 23.93 -12.69 -0.16
N HIS A 81 23.00 -12.96 0.76
CA HIS A 81 21.67 -13.44 0.46
C HIS A 81 20.68 -12.25 0.44
N ALA A 82 19.83 -12.14 -0.59
CA ALA A 82 18.91 -11.02 -0.78
C ALA A 82 19.61 -9.66 -0.55
N THR A 83 20.70 -9.42 -1.29
CA THR A 83 21.53 -8.22 -1.16
C THR A 83 20.70 -6.96 -1.35
N PRO A 84 20.68 -6.02 -0.39
CA PRO A 84 19.96 -4.76 -0.54
C PRO A 84 20.39 -3.98 -1.78
N PHE A 85 19.44 -3.41 -2.52
CA PHE A 85 19.72 -2.65 -3.75
C PHE A 85 19.28 -1.18 -3.68
N THR A 86 18.61 -0.77 -2.59
CA THR A 86 18.34 0.63 -2.25
C THR A 86 18.78 0.91 -0.81
N LYS A 87 19.01 2.18 -0.46
CA LYS A 87 19.32 2.58 0.93
C LYS A 87 18.20 2.21 1.89
N GLU A 88 16.95 2.32 1.43
CA GLU A 88 15.78 1.90 2.21
C GLU A 88 15.78 0.38 2.47
N SER A 89 16.06 -0.44 1.45
CA SER A 89 16.18 -1.89 1.63
C SER A 89 17.35 -2.28 2.53
N LEU A 90 18.44 -1.52 2.51
CA LEU A 90 19.54 -1.69 3.45
C LEU A 90 19.12 -1.37 4.88
N LEU A 91 18.36 -0.30 5.08
CA LEU A 91 17.82 0.06 6.40
C LEU A 91 17.00 -1.08 7.00
N TYR A 92 16.07 -1.62 6.22
CA TYR A 92 15.24 -2.74 6.66
C TYR A 92 16.06 -3.99 6.93
N ARG A 93 17.07 -4.26 6.10
CA ARG A 93 17.94 -5.41 6.30
C ARG A 93 18.78 -5.30 7.57
N GLU A 94 19.35 -4.15 7.88
CA GLU A 94 20.11 -3.92 9.10
C GLU A 94 19.23 -4.07 10.35
N ILE A 95 17.98 -3.57 10.30
CA ILE A 95 17.02 -3.76 11.39
C ILE A 95 16.66 -5.25 11.54
N PHE A 96 16.42 -5.95 10.43
CA PHE A 96 16.14 -7.38 10.47
C PHE A 96 17.27 -8.17 11.12
N GLU A 97 18.51 -7.95 10.72
CA GLU A 97 19.67 -8.64 11.30
C GLU A 97 19.89 -8.30 12.78
N ALA A 98 19.55 -7.10 13.21
CA ALA A 98 19.61 -6.71 14.61
C ALA A 98 18.53 -7.42 15.46
N CYS A 99 17.34 -7.62 14.91
CA CYS A 99 16.23 -8.29 15.60
C CYS A 99 16.33 -9.83 15.51
N TYR A 100 16.84 -10.36 14.38
CA TYR A 100 16.89 -11.78 14.06
C TYR A 100 18.30 -12.19 13.56
N PRO A 101 19.32 -12.17 14.42
CA PRO A 101 20.69 -12.47 14.01
C PRO A 101 20.83 -13.85 13.39
N GLY A 102 21.45 -13.94 12.22
CA GLY A 102 21.70 -15.19 11.51
C GLY A 102 20.47 -15.85 10.89
N GLN A 103 19.34 -15.14 10.81
CA GLN A 103 18.09 -15.65 10.23
C GLN A 103 17.85 -15.12 8.80
N SER A 104 18.88 -14.68 8.11
CA SER A 104 18.77 -14.05 6.80
C SER A 104 18.09 -14.92 5.72
N GLU A 105 18.20 -16.24 5.85
CA GLU A 105 17.53 -17.17 4.92
C GLU A 105 16.00 -17.13 5.00
N MET A 106 15.42 -16.55 6.07
CA MET A 106 13.98 -16.28 6.16
C MET A 106 13.53 -15.22 5.16
N VAL A 107 14.43 -14.36 4.70
CA VAL A 107 14.15 -13.37 3.65
C VAL A 107 14.24 -14.10 2.32
N THR A 108 13.10 -14.55 1.79
CA THR A 108 13.06 -15.32 0.54
C THR A 108 13.41 -14.46 -0.67
N ASP A 109 12.87 -13.24 -0.73
CA ASP A 109 13.16 -12.25 -1.77
C ASP A 109 12.57 -10.89 -1.37
N PHE A 110 12.81 -9.84 -2.16
CA PHE A 110 12.10 -8.58 -2.05
C PHE A 110 10.72 -8.72 -2.66
N TRP A 111 9.71 -8.18 -1.98
CA TRP A 111 8.38 -8.07 -2.58
C TRP A 111 8.42 -7.10 -3.76
N MET A 112 7.94 -7.56 -4.89
CA MET A 112 7.74 -6.76 -6.09
C MET A 112 6.32 -6.96 -6.61
N PRO A 113 5.68 -5.93 -7.19
CA PRO A 113 4.41 -6.10 -7.87
C PRO A 113 4.56 -7.09 -9.04
N ASN A 114 3.47 -7.75 -9.42
CA ASN A 114 3.49 -8.65 -10.57
C ASN A 114 3.81 -7.84 -11.85
N PRO A 115 4.95 -8.11 -12.53
CA PRO A 115 5.38 -7.33 -13.69
C PRO A 115 4.48 -7.47 -14.91
N ASP A 116 3.60 -8.47 -14.92
CA ASP A 116 2.63 -8.70 -16.01
C ASP A 116 1.42 -7.76 -15.92
N TRP A 117 1.24 -7.09 -14.77
CA TRP A 117 0.18 -6.11 -14.59
C TRP A 117 0.60 -4.75 -15.15
N GLU A 118 -0.36 -4.07 -15.79
CA GLU A 118 -0.12 -2.74 -16.32
C GLU A 118 0.36 -1.76 -15.24
N GLY A 119 1.43 -1.03 -15.52
CA GLY A 119 2.04 -0.09 -14.57
C GLY A 119 2.89 -0.71 -13.45
N CYS A 120 3.02 -2.04 -13.41
CA CYS A 120 3.71 -2.74 -12.32
C CYS A 120 5.17 -3.14 -12.63
N ARG A 121 5.71 -2.77 -13.78
CA ARG A 121 7.14 -2.97 -14.12
C ARG A 121 7.98 -1.90 -13.45
N VAL A 122 8.33 -2.13 -12.20
CA VAL A 122 9.12 -1.20 -11.39
C VAL A 122 10.40 -1.85 -10.91
N SER A 123 11.44 -1.06 -10.71
CA SER A 123 12.73 -1.50 -10.16
C SER A 123 12.87 -1.25 -8.66
N ASP A 124 11.96 -0.50 -8.08
CA ASP A 124 11.90 -0.19 -6.66
C ASP A 124 10.80 -1.06 -6.00
N PRO A 125 11.07 -1.80 -4.92
CA PRO A 125 10.08 -2.62 -4.22
C PRO A 125 8.96 -1.81 -3.58
N SER A 126 9.09 -0.50 -3.51
CA SER A 126 8.08 0.36 -2.91
C SER A 126 6.86 0.50 -3.86
N ALA A 127 5.69 0.08 -3.38
CA ALA A 127 4.45 0.06 -4.16
C ALA A 127 3.96 1.47 -4.60
N ARG A 128 4.50 2.53 -4.04
CA ARG A 128 4.13 3.93 -4.35
C ARG A 128 4.43 4.39 -5.77
N VAL A 129 5.30 3.70 -6.47
CA VAL A 129 5.64 4.04 -7.88
C VAL A 129 4.69 3.41 -8.90
N LEU A 130 3.66 2.70 -8.46
CA LEU A 130 2.67 2.11 -9.35
C LEU A 130 1.74 3.19 -9.90
N SER A 131 1.63 3.27 -11.23
CA SER A 131 0.79 4.28 -11.91
C SER A 131 -0.71 4.09 -11.68
N ASN A 132 -1.14 2.87 -11.35
CA ASN A 132 -2.52 2.51 -11.06
C ASN A 132 -2.86 2.54 -9.55
N TYR A 133 -1.97 3.06 -8.74
CA TYR A 133 -2.22 3.23 -7.32
C TYR A 133 -3.37 4.23 -7.10
N GLY A 134 -4.40 3.85 -6.38
CA GLY A 134 -5.62 4.64 -6.21
C GLY A 134 -6.79 4.22 -7.10
N ASP A 135 -6.59 3.35 -8.08
CA ASP A 135 -7.68 2.80 -8.91
C ASP A 135 -8.39 1.60 -8.25
N SER A 136 -7.90 1.16 -7.09
CA SER A 136 -8.50 0.08 -6.34
C SER A 136 -9.92 0.44 -5.89
N GLY A 137 -10.92 -0.16 -6.54
CA GLY A 137 -12.33 0.00 -6.18
C GLY A 137 -13.14 0.89 -7.13
N LYS A 138 -12.60 1.22 -8.29
CA LYS A 138 -13.41 1.67 -9.43
C LYS A 138 -14.07 0.48 -10.12
#